data_2fdead6f3065b3f9702af019b3db589f
#
_entry.id   2fdead6f3065b3f9702af019b3db589f
#
_cell.length_a   1.000
_cell.length_b   1.000
_cell.length_c   1.000
_cell.angle_alpha   90.00
_cell.angle_beta   90.00
_cell.angle_gamma   90.00
#
_symmetry.space_group_name_H-M   'P 1'
#
loop_
_entity.id
_entity.type
_entity.pdbx_description
1 polymer ?
#
loop_
_entity_poly.entity_id
_entity_poly.type
_entity_poly.pdbx_seq_one_letter_code
_entity_poly.pdbx_strand_id
1 'polypeptide(L)'
;AEWIIRPEMSKAHLGIEDRDLEYEKQVQIQPHILYLAYTSGIKIGVTRKSQVPTRWIDQGAVKAVEIIEVPNRYLAGISEIKLKEKYNDKTNWREMLKTSTTDIDLEKEKSECFSYLPNEVLEYISKNSVATEIKYPLIKSPENPKSLNIIKSKKYTGKIIGIKGQYLIFDDDTVFNIRSNEGVKVSLEID
;
A
#
# COMPACT_ATOMS: atom_id res chain seq x y z
N ALA A 1 7.34 16.86 -8.13
CA ALA A 1 5.94 17.33 -8.21
C ALA A 1 5.21 16.97 -6.91
N GLU A 2 4.56 17.94 -6.31
CA GLU A 2 3.89 17.77 -5.00
C GLU A 2 2.74 16.76 -5.07
N TRP A 3 2.02 16.70 -6.18
CA TRP A 3 0.93 15.75 -6.43
C TRP A 3 1.34 14.27 -6.34
N ILE A 4 2.64 13.95 -6.44
CA ILE A 4 3.13 12.57 -6.30
C ILE A 4 2.89 12.08 -4.86
N ILE A 5 3.13 12.95 -3.88
CA ILE A 5 2.99 12.65 -2.45
C ILE A 5 1.59 13.04 -1.95
N ARG A 6 1.04 14.12 -2.51
CA ARG A 6 -0.24 14.72 -2.13
C ARG A 6 -1.23 14.62 -3.31
N PRO A 7 -1.99 13.51 -3.42
CA PRO A 7 -2.89 13.26 -4.56
C PRO A 7 -3.90 14.39 -4.80
N GLU A 8 -4.36 15.06 -3.75
CA GLU A 8 -5.28 16.20 -3.79
C GLU A 8 -4.71 17.43 -4.49
N MET A 9 -3.41 17.49 -4.68
CA MET A 9 -2.73 18.56 -5.43
C MET A 9 -2.70 18.31 -6.95
N SER A 10 -3.27 17.18 -7.40
CA SER A 10 -3.34 16.83 -8.82
C SER A 10 -4.23 17.81 -9.59
N LYS A 11 -3.73 18.41 -10.66
CA LYS A 11 -4.41 19.47 -11.45
C LYS A 11 -4.52 19.17 -12.94
N ALA A 12 -3.97 18.04 -13.40
CA ALA A 12 -3.99 17.71 -14.83
C ALA A 12 -5.41 17.61 -15.43
N HIS A 13 -6.42 17.24 -14.59
CA HIS A 13 -7.83 17.23 -14.99
C HIS A 13 -8.39 18.63 -15.28
N LEU A 14 -7.74 19.69 -14.82
CA LEU A 14 -8.05 21.09 -15.11
C LEU A 14 -7.20 21.63 -16.27
N GLY A 15 -6.34 20.81 -16.89
CA GLY A 15 -5.39 21.25 -17.91
C GLY A 15 -4.20 22.06 -17.37
N ILE A 16 -3.96 22.00 -16.06
CA ILE A 16 -2.88 22.74 -15.39
C ILE A 16 -1.71 21.79 -15.15
N GLU A 17 -0.55 22.14 -15.71
CA GLU A 17 0.71 21.40 -15.49
C GLU A 17 1.44 21.86 -14.23
N ASP A 18 2.22 20.95 -13.64
CA ASP A 18 3.24 21.25 -12.64
C ASP A 18 4.64 21.22 -13.28
N ARG A 19 4.91 20.24 -14.15
CA ARG A 19 6.17 20.11 -14.89
C ARG A 19 6.01 19.65 -16.34
N ASP A 20 5.12 18.69 -16.59
CA ASP A 20 4.88 18.07 -17.89
C ASP A 20 3.43 17.60 -17.95
N LEU A 21 2.59 18.38 -18.62
CA LEU A 21 1.16 18.15 -18.67
C LEU A 21 0.80 16.80 -19.33
N GLU A 22 1.51 16.39 -20.38
CA GLU A 22 1.20 15.15 -21.07
C GLU A 22 1.51 13.93 -20.20
N TYR A 23 2.64 13.92 -19.53
CA TYR A 23 2.97 12.89 -18.55
C TYR A 23 1.99 12.89 -17.37
N GLU A 24 1.66 14.07 -16.83
CA GLU A 24 0.76 14.21 -15.72
C GLU A 24 -0.66 13.76 -16.05
N LYS A 25 -1.17 14.02 -17.26
CA LYS A 25 -2.44 13.48 -17.74
C LYS A 25 -2.44 11.96 -17.75
N GLN A 26 -1.38 11.34 -18.27
CA GLN A 26 -1.25 9.88 -18.32
C GLN A 26 -1.29 9.25 -16.92
N VAL A 27 -0.69 9.91 -15.93
CA VAL A 27 -0.63 9.38 -14.55
C VAL A 27 -1.85 9.75 -13.74
N GLN A 28 -2.37 10.98 -13.87
CA GLN A 28 -3.42 11.52 -13.01
C GLN A 28 -4.83 11.25 -13.55
N ILE A 29 -5.03 11.28 -14.89
CA ILE A 29 -6.33 11.11 -15.54
C ILE A 29 -6.47 9.65 -15.98
N GLN A 30 -6.58 8.77 -15.00
CA GLN A 30 -6.90 7.36 -15.17
C GLN A 30 -7.61 6.86 -13.92
N PRO A 31 -8.28 5.69 -13.97
CA PRO A 31 -8.98 5.17 -12.80
C PRO A 31 -8.07 4.98 -11.59
N HIS A 32 -8.48 5.57 -10.47
CA HIS A 32 -7.83 5.45 -9.17
C HIS A 32 -8.78 4.81 -8.17
N ILE A 33 -8.20 4.00 -7.29
CA ILE A 33 -8.90 3.33 -6.21
C ILE A 33 -8.49 3.96 -4.88
N LEU A 34 -9.48 4.35 -4.09
CA LEU A 34 -9.32 4.57 -2.66
C LEU A 34 -9.73 3.27 -1.95
N TYR A 35 -8.91 2.79 -1.02
CA TYR A 35 -9.11 1.49 -0.40
C TYR A 35 -8.78 1.51 1.09
N LEU A 36 -9.39 0.59 1.85
CA LEU A 36 -8.92 0.18 3.16
C LEU A 36 -8.06 -1.07 3.03
N ALA A 37 -6.99 -1.12 3.80
CA ALA A 37 -6.15 -2.31 3.93
C ALA A 37 -5.77 -2.56 5.38
N TYR A 38 -5.75 -3.83 5.78
CA TYR A 38 -5.23 -4.22 7.09
C TYR A 38 -3.79 -4.70 6.95
N THR A 39 -2.87 -3.98 7.58
CA THR A 39 -1.43 -4.27 7.58
C THR A 39 -0.91 -4.53 9.00
N SER A 40 -0.80 -3.49 9.80
CA SER A 40 -0.55 -3.50 11.26
C SER A 40 -1.71 -2.85 12.02
N GLY A 41 -2.80 -2.61 11.33
CA GLY A 41 -4.02 -1.91 11.67
C GLY A 41 -4.70 -1.50 10.37
N ILE A 42 -5.93 -0.98 10.46
CA ILE A 42 -6.64 -0.45 9.29
C ILE A 42 -5.93 0.83 8.84
N LYS A 43 -5.67 0.90 7.54
CA LYS A 43 -5.12 2.09 6.89
C LYS A 43 -5.90 2.44 5.63
N ILE A 44 -5.91 3.72 5.31
CA ILE A 44 -6.39 4.24 4.04
C ILE A 44 -5.25 4.37 3.04
N GLY A 45 -5.54 4.24 1.75
CA GLY A 45 -4.56 4.50 0.69
C GLY A 45 -5.19 4.72 -0.67
N VAL A 46 -4.45 5.41 -1.52
CA VAL A 46 -4.78 5.66 -2.94
C VAL A 46 -3.83 4.89 -3.84
N THR A 47 -4.36 4.32 -4.90
CA THR A 47 -3.56 3.70 -5.96
C THR A 47 -4.25 3.82 -7.31
N ARG A 48 -3.51 3.68 -8.41
CA ARG A 48 -4.11 3.46 -9.73
C ARG A 48 -4.81 2.11 -9.76
N LYS A 49 -5.94 2.02 -10.44
CA LYS A 49 -6.67 0.75 -10.58
C LYS A 49 -5.78 -0.38 -11.15
N SER A 50 -4.92 -0.05 -12.10
CA SER A 50 -3.97 -1.01 -12.71
C SER A 50 -2.92 -1.57 -11.73
N GLN A 51 -2.79 -0.98 -10.55
CA GLN A 51 -1.88 -1.42 -9.49
C GLN A 51 -2.55 -2.29 -8.40
N VAL A 52 -3.83 -2.58 -8.55
CA VAL A 52 -4.55 -3.51 -7.67
C VAL A 52 -4.40 -4.93 -8.26
N PRO A 53 -4.07 -5.96 -7.46
CA PRO A 53 -3.79 -5.96 -6.02
C PRO A 53 -2.31 -5.71 -5.65
N THR A 54 -1.42 -5.49 -6.62
CA THR A 54 0.03 -5.36 -6.40
C THR A 54 0.36 -4.37 -5.28
N ARG A 55 -0.34 -3.22 -5.26
CA ARG A 55 -0.11 -2.21 -4.22
C ARG A 55 -0.44 -2.70 -2.81
N TRP A 56 -1.47 -3.53 -2.65
CA TRP A 56 -1.84 -4.13 -1.38
C TRP A 56 -0.80 -5.16 -0.93
N ILE A 57 -0.33 -5.97 -1.88
CA ILE A 57 0.72 -6.97 -1.65
C ILE A 57 2.02 -6.28 -1.22
N ASP A 58 2.47 -5.26 -1.94
CA ASP A 58 3.67 -4.48 -1.63
C ASP A 58 3.66 -3.87 -0.22
N GLN A 59 2.49 -3.51 0.26
CA GLN A 59 2.32 -2.94 1.60
C GLN A 59 2.23 -3.99 2.71
N GLY A 60 2.21 -5.27 2.37
CA GLY A 60 2.09 -6.36 3.32
C GLY A 60 0.67 -6.50 3.91
N ALA A 61 -0.36 -6.05 3.20
CA ALA A 61 -1.75 -6.17 3.63
C ALA A 61 -2.17 -7.64 3.68
N VAL A 62 -2.89 -8.04 4.72
CA VAL A 62 -3.50 -9.38 4.84
C VAL A 62 -4.96 -9.38 4.39
N LYS A 63 -5.58 -8.22 4.34
CA LYS A 63 -6.95 -8.03 3.85
C LYS A 63 -7.10 -6.61 3.29
N ALA A 64 -7.82 -6.43 2.20
CA ALA A 64 -8.08 -5.11 1.61
C ALA A 64 -9.43 -5.04 0.92
N VAL A 65 -10.04 -3.85 0.87
CA VAL A 65 -11.31 -3.59 0.20
C VAL A 65 -11.30 -2.22 -0.48
N GLU A 66 -11.85 -2.16 -1.69
CA GLU A 66 -12.02 -0.92 -2.42
C GLU A 66 -13.19 -0.12 -1.85
N ILE A 67 -13.00 1.20 -1.60
CA ILE A 67 -14.07 2.09 -1.17
C ILE A 67 -14.74 2.74 -2.37
N ILE A 68 -13.95 3.46 -3.19
CA ILE A 68 -14.40 4.14 -4.40
C ILE A 68 -13.45 3.86 -5.56
N GLU A 69 -14.00 3.89 -6.79
CA GLU A 69 -13.23 3.92 -8.04
C GLU A 69 -13.55 5.23 -8.76
N VAL A 70 -12.59 6.14 -8.82
CA VAL A 70 -12.76 7.49 -9.38
C VAL A 70 -11.95 7.67 -10.66
N PRO A 71 -12.37 8.56 -11.59
CA PRO A 71 -11.74 8.71 -12.90
C PRO A 71 -10.37 9.39 -12.86
N ASN A 72 -10.01 10.03 -11.77
CA ASN A 72 -8.73 10.74 -11.66
C ASN A 72 -8.17 10.74 -10.24
N ARG A 73 -6.88 11.10 -10.16
CA ARG A 73 -6.10 11.13 -8.93
C ARG A 73 -6.60 12.16 -7.91
N TYR A 74 -7.10 13.31 -8.40
CA TYR A 74 -7.60 14.40 -7.54
C TYR A 74 -8.77 13.95 -6.67
N LEU A 75 -9.79 13.32 -7.27
CA LEU A 75 -10.96 12.84 -6.53
C LEU A 75 -10.59 11.76 -5.49
N ALA A 76 -9.63 10.89 -5.82
CA ALA A 76 -9.10 9.94 -4.84
C ALA A 76 -8.39 10.67 -3.69
N GLY A 77 -7.63 11.72 -4.00
CA GLY A 77 -6.86 12.49 -3.02
C GLY A 77 -7.71 13.26 -2.02
N ILE A 78 -8.73 13.99 -2.48
CA ILE A 78 -9.64 14.73 -1.58
C ILE A 78 -10.41 13.77 -0.66
N SER A 79 -10.74 12.57 -1.16
CA SER A 79 -11.39 11.53 -0.38
C SER A 79 -10.44 10.92 0.65
N GLU A 80 -9.16 10.71 0.29
CA GLU A 80 -8.15 10.23 1.21
C GLU A 80 -7.94 11.17 2.39
N ILE A 81 -7.87 12.49 2.14
CA ILE A 81 -7.74 13.51 3.19
C ILE A 81 -8.88 13.39 4.21
N LYS A 82 -10.11 13.28 3.72
CA LYS A 82 -11.29 13.17 4.60
C LYS A 82 -11.24 11.90 5.46
N LEU A 83 -10.84 10.78 4.88
CA LEU A 83 -10.78 9.52 5.60
C LEU A 83 -9.54 9.40 6.51
N LYS A 84 -8.49 10.21 6.30
CA LYS A 84 -7.35 10.30 7.24
C LYS A 84 -7.72 10.88 8.60
N GLU A 85 -8.86 11.55 8.71
CA GLU A 85 -9.40 11.99 10.01
C GLU A 85 -9.81 10.79 10.89
N LYS A 86 -10.19 9.66 10.27
CA LYS A 86 -10.62 8.43 10.96
C LYS A 86 -9.56 7.33 10.90
N TYR A 87 -8.87 7.16 9.78
CA TYR A 87 -7.95 6.06 9.54
C TYR A 87 -6.51 6.54 9.38
N ASN A 88 -5.57 5.74 9.86
CA ASN A 88 -4.14 6.01 9.67
C ASN A 88 -3.75 5.75 8.21
N ASP A 89 -2.72 6.43 7.72
CA ASP A 89 -2.09 6.18 6.42
C ASP A 89 -0.73 5.45 6.54
N LYS A 90 -0.24 5.26 7.77
CA LYS A 90 1.08 4.68 8.05
C LYS A 90 0.99 3.22 8.47
N THR A 91 2.00 2.47 8.10
CA THR A 91 2.19 1.07 8.50
C THR A 91 3.38 0.97 9.45
N ASN A 92 3.17 0.36 10.63
CA ASN A 92 4.29 -0.13 11.42
C ASN A 92 4.81 -1.41 10.77
N TRP A 93 5.96 -1.35 10.11
CA TRP A 93 6.49 -2.47 9.35
C TRP A 93 6.81 -3.71 10.21
N ARG A 94 7.21 -3.53 11.47
CA ARG A 94 7.46 -4.64 12.39
C ARG A 94 6.18 -5.40 12.71
N GLU A 95 5.14 -4.68 13.08
CA GLU A 95 3.83 -5.28 13.36
C GLU A 95 3.20 -5.86 12.09
N MET A 96 3.36 -5.20 10.94
CA MET A 96 2.90 -5.72 9.66
C MET A 96 3.53 -7.08 9.36
N LEU A 97 4.84 -7.27 9.60
CA LEU A 97 5.51 -8.55 9.38
C LEU A 97 5.02 -9.66 10.31
N LYS A 98 4.62 -9.32 11.54
CA LYS A 98 4.05 -10.27 12.51
C LYS A 98 2.59 -10.65 12.20
N THR A 99 1.84 -9.73 11.59
CA THR A 99 0.40 -9.91 11.32
C THR A 99 0.20 -10.92 10.19
N SER A 100 -0.47 -12.04 10.45
CA SER A 100 -0.77 -13.07 9.43
C SER A 100 -2.22 -13.08 9.00
N THR A 101 -3.14 -12.68 9.88
CA THR A 101 -4.58 -12.65 9.67
C THR A 101 -5.22 -11.48 10.40
N THR A 102 -6.50 -11.25 10.16
CA THR A 102 -7.32 -10.29 10.92
C THR A 102 -8.76 -10.75 10.94
N ASP A 103 -9.42 -10.59 12.08
CA ASP A 103 -10.86 -10.81 12.25
C ASP A 103 -11.67 -9.54 11.98
N ILE A 104 -11.00 -8.44 11.58
CA ILE A 104 -11.67 -7.17 11.29
C ILE A 104 -12.54 -7.30 10.06
N ASP A 105 -13.80 -6.87 10.19
CA ASP A 105 -14.78 -6.77 9.12
C ASP A 105 -14.53 -5.49 8.31
N LEU A 106 -13.70 -5.60 7.26
CA LEU A 106 -13.43 -4.46 6.37
C LEU A 106 -14.62 -4.05 5.51
N GLU A 107 -15.59 -4.93 5.28
CA GLU A 107 -16.83 -4.62 4.58
C GLU A 107 -17.70 -3.66 5.41
N LYS A 108 -17.77 -3.91 6.72
CA LYS A 108 -18.43 -3.00 7.66
C LYS A 108 -17.70 -1.66 7.72
N GLU A 109 -16.37 -1.68 7.88
CA GLU A 109 -15.54 -0.47 7.89
C GLU A 109 -15.68 0.34 6.60
N LYS A 110 -15.76 -0.33 5.44
CA LYS A 110 -16.06 0.33 4.16
C LYS A 110 -17.39 1.09 4.20
N SER A 111 -18.43 0.45 4.72
CA SER A 111 -19.75 1.08 4.80
C SER A 111 -19.74 2.31 5.71
N GLU A 112 -18.97 2.28 6.78
CA GLU A 112 -18.79 3.43 7.68
C GLU A 112 -18.02 4.58 7.02
N CYS A 113 -17.16 4.30 6.02
CA CYS A 113 -16.44 5.34 5.28
C CYS A 113 -17.36 6.27 4.50
N PHE A 114 -18.53 5.81 4.06
CA PHE A 114 -19.39 6.55 3.15
C PHE A 114 -19.87 7.90 3.72
N SER A 115 -20.05 7.98 5.04
CA SER A 115 -20.45 9.22 5.71
C SER A 115 -19.36 10.30 5.76
N TYR A 116 -18.12 9.93 5.48
CA TYR A 116 -16.97 10.83 5.46
C TYR A 116 -16.57 11.24 4.04
N LEU A 117 -17.11 10.59 3.01
CA LEU A 117 -16.76 10.89 1.63
C LEU A 117 -17.31 12.25 1.18
N PRO A 118 -16.56 13.00 0.35
CA PRO A 118 -17.08 14.18 -0.32
C PRO A 118 -18.28 13.84 -1.22
N ASN A 119 -19.24 14.74 -1.35
CA ASN A 119 -20.43 14.52 -2.18
C ASN A 119 -20.08 14.18 -3.64
N GLU A 120 -19.00 14.78 -4.16
CA GLU A 120 -18.54 14.65 -5.54
C GLU A 120 -18.11 13.23 -5.91
N VAL A 121 -17.88 12.35 -4.90
CA VAL A 121 -17.40 10.98 -5.15
C VAL A 121 -18.42 9.90 -4.81
N LEU A 122 -19.60 10.25 -4.32
CA LEU A 122 -20.60 9.26 -3.89
C LEU A 122 -21.11 8.38 -5.04
N GLU A 123 -21.14 8.90 -6.27
CA GLU A 123 -21.49 8.12 -7.46
C GLU A 123 -20.44 7.06 -7.85
N TYR A 124 -19.20 7.19 -7.32
CA TYR A 124 -18.07 6.32 -7.59
C TYR A 124 -17.85 5.25 -6.52
N ILE A 125 -18.80 5.03 -5.63
CA ILE A 125 -18.70 3.95 -4.63
C ILE A 125 -18.49 2.62 -5.34
N SER A 126 -17.39 1.93 -5.00
CA SER A 126 -17.07 0.65 -5.63
C SER A 126 -18.15 -0.40 -5.36
N LYS A 127 -18.63 -1.01 -6.44
CA LYS A 127 -19.60 -2.12 -6.37
C LYS A 127 -18.98 -3.39 -5.81
N ASN A 128 -17.65 -3.50 -5.83
CA ASN A 128 -16.93 -4.59 -5.18
C ASN A 128 -16.97 -4.40 -3.66
N SER A 129 -17.87 -5.10 -2.99
CA SER A 129 -18.06 -5.02 -1.55
C SER A 129 -17.31 -6.09 -0.77
N VAL A 130 -16.73 -7.08 -1.46
CA VAL A 130 -16.03 -8.19 -0.82
C VAL A 130 -14.57 -7.83 -0.59
N ALA A 131 -14.11 -7.99 0.65
CA ALA A 131 -12.71 -7.80 0.96
C ALA A 131 -11.86 -8.96 0.43
N THR A 132 -10.73 -8.61 -0.15
CA THR A 132 -9.75 -9.57 -0.67
C THR A 132 -8.79 -9.98 0.43
N GLU A 133 -8.71 -11.27 0.73
CA GLU A 133 -7.69 -11.84 1.60
C GLU A 133 -6.39 -12.06 0.82
N ILE A 134 -5.25 -11.74 1.45
CA ILE A 134 -3.93 -11.86 0.86
C ILE A 134 -3.07 -12.76 1.73
N LYS A 135 -2.63 -13.89 1.16
CA LYS A 135 -1.73 -14.84 1.81
C LYS A 135 -0.32 -14.72 1.24
N TYR A 136 0.66 -14.76 2.10
CA TYR A 136 2.06 -14.65 1.72
C TYR A 136 2.77 -16.01 1.82
N PRO A 137 3.77 -16.28 0.95
CA PRO A 137 4.62 -17.46 1.07
C PRO A 137 5.55 -17.31 2.28
N LEU A 138 5.07 -17.69 3.44
CA LEU A 138 5.72 -17.50 4.73
C LEU A 138 5.52 -18.74 5.60
N ILE A 139 6.63 -19.38 6.02
CA ILE A 139 6.58 -20.57 6.87
C ILE A 139 6.12 -20.18 8.29
N LYS A 140 6.69 -19.10 8.82
CA LYS A 140 6.28 -18.50 10.10
C LYS A 140 6.53 -17.00 10.10
N SER A 141 5.71 -16.24 10.84
CA SER A 141 5.95 -14.82 11.06
C SER A 141 7.15 -14.61 12.00
N PRO A 142 7.96 -13.57 11.77
CA PRO A 142 9.08 -13.26 12.68
C PRO A 142 8.54 -12.74 14.02
N GLU A 143 9.17 -13.13 15.12
CA GLU A 143 8.78 -12.67 16.45
C GLU A 143 9.37 -11.29 16.76
N ASN A 144 10.67 -11.10 16.46
CA ASN A 144 11.42 -9.88 16.71
C ASN A 144 12.15 -9.39 15.46
N PRO A 145 11.44 -8.83 14.45
CA PRO A 145 12.04 -8.48 13.17
C PRO A 145 13.20 -7.50 13.29
N LYS A 146 14.38 -7.91 12.79
CA LYS A 146 15.62 -7.12 12.78
C LYS A 146 15.98 -6.74 11.34
N SER A 147 16.05 -5.44 11.05
CA SER A 147 16.37 -4.99 9.69
C SER A 147 17.85 -5.23 9.37
N LEU A 148 18.10 -5.97 8.29
CA LEU A 148 19.43 -6.15 7.72
C LEU A 148 19.88 -4.86 7.03
N ASN A 149 21.06 -4.36 7.42
CA ASN A 149 21.75 -3.32 6.69
C ASN A 149 22.95 -3.92 5.94
N ILE A 150 22.73 -4.35 4.69
CA ILE A 150 23.73 -5.05 3.89
C ILE A 150 24.98 -4.19 3.61
N ILE A 151 24.85 -2.87 3.55
CA ILE A 151 25.98 -1.96 3.32
C ILE A 151 26.95 -1.99 4.52
N LYS A 152 26.39 -2.03 5.75
CA LYS A 152 27.21 -2.13 6.98
C LYS A 152 27.75 -3.54 7.18
N SER A 153 26.91 -4.54 7.00
CA SER A 153 27.24 -5.95 7.25
C SER A 153 28.16 -6.53 6.17
N LYS A 154 28.14 -5.97 4.95
CA LYS A 154 28.92 -6.41 3.77
C LYS A 154 28.63 -7.85 3.32
N LYS A 155 28.36 -8.75 4.23
CA LYS A 155 27.95 -10.15 3.99
C LYS A 155 26.90 -10.55 5.01
N TYR A 156 25.93 -11.35 4.56
CA TYR A 156 24.95 -12.01 5.40
C TYR A 156 24.65 -13.40 4.87
N THR A 157 24.52 -14.38 5.75
CA THR A 157 24.13 -15.75 5.44
C THR A 157 22.96 -16.12 6.32
N GLY A 158 21.88 -16.63 5.74
CA GLY A 158 20.66 -17.01 6.46
C GLY A 158 19.71 -17.77 5.57
N LYS A 159 18.82 -18.53 6.15
CA LYS A 159 17.80 -19.30 5.44
C LYS A 159 16.56 -18.46 5.25
N ILE A 160 16.14 -18.22 4.00
CA ILE A 160 14.87 -17.54 3.70
C ILE A 160 13.72 -18.46 4.09
N ILE A 161 12.82 -17.96 4.92
CA ILE A 161 11.59 -18.67 5.37
C ILE A 161 10.32 -18.01 4.85
N GLY A 162 10.42 -16.88 4.14
CA GLY A 162 9.27 -16.27 3.52
C GLY A 162 9.51 -14.90 2.92
N ILE A 163 8.45 -14.42 2.27
CA ILE A 163 8.36 -13.10 1.68
C ILE A 163 7.05 -12.48 2.10
N LYS A 164 7.08 -11.23 2.58
CA LYS A 164 5.88 -10.46 2.85
C LYS A 164 6.06 -8.99 2.52
N GLY A 165 5.15 -8.46 1.69
CA GLY A 165 5.32 -7.11 1.15
C GLY A 165 6.64 -7.02 0.38
N GLN A 166 7.48 -6.07 0.80
CA GLN A 166 8.79 -5.83 0.20
C GLN A 166 9.95 -6.45 0.98
N TYR A 167 9.66 -7.43 1.88
CA TYR A 167 10.64 -8.00 2.79
C TYR A 167 10.89 -9.47 2.49
N LEU A 168 12.18 -9.83 2.37
CA LEU A 168 12.65 -11.20 2.60
C LEU A 168 12.75 -11.42 4.11
N ILE A 169 12.31 -12.58 4.58
CA ILE A 169 12.29 -12.95 5.99
C ILE A 169 13.16 -14.20 6.18
N PHE A 170 14.09 -14.13 7.11
CA PHE A 170 15.02 -15.19 7.43
C PHE A 170 14.64 -15.88 8.75
N ASP A 171 15.19 -17.07 8.98
CA ASP A 171 14.86 -17.96 10.10
C ASP A 171 15.33 -17.45 11.48
N ASP A 172 16.26 -16.49 11.51
CA ASP A 172 16.78 -15.81 12.70
C ASP A 172 16.09 -14.47 13.05
N ASP A 173 14.89 -14.23 12.49
CA ASP A 173 14.15 -12.96 12.56
C ASP A 173 14.78 -11.77 11.82
N THR A 174 15.91 -11.99 11.11
CA THR A 174 16.44 -10.96 10.22
C THR A 174 15.51 -10.76 9.03
N VAL A 175 15.33 -9.50 8.64
CA VAL A 175 14.49 -9.14 7.50
C VAL A 175 15.21 -8.14 6.59
N PHE A 176 15.06 -8.32 5.28
CA PHE A 176 15.69 -7.47 4.28
C PHE A 176 14.64 -6.79 3.40
N ASN A 177 14.55 -5.46 3.48
CA ASN A 177 13.66 -4.69 2.62
C ASN A 177 14.31 -4.48 1.25
N ILE A 178 13.82 -5.16 0.23
CA ILE A 178 14.36 -5.10 -1.14
C ILE A 178 14.25 -3.69 -1.70
N ARG A 179 13.09 -3.03 -1.55
CA ARG A 179 12.86 -1.72 -2.14
C ARG A 179 13.71 -0.62 -1.53
N SER A 180 13.96 -0.65 -0.22
CA SER A 180 14.82 0.35 0.43
C SER A 180 16.30 0.19 0.06
N ASN A 181 16.66 -0.93 -0.58
CA ASN A 181 18.00 -1.23 -1.08
C ASN A 181 18.06 -1.27 -2.61
N GLU A 182 17.08 -0.67 -3.30
CA GLU A 182 17.07 -0.56 -4.75
C GLU A 182 18.33 0.17 -5.24
N GLY A 183 18.96 -0.38 -6.29
CA GLY A 183 20.23 0.12 -6.86
C GLY A 183 21.49 -0.40 -6.16
N VAL A 184 21.40 -1.13 -5.06
CA VAL A 184 22.57 -1.77 -4.44
C VAL A 184 22.92 -3.05 -5.19
N LYS A 185 24.13 -3.10 -5.72
CA LYS A 185 24.66 -4.33 -6.38
C LYS A 185 25.13 -5.32 -5.32
N VAL A 186 24.63 -6.55 -5.40
CA VAL A 186 24.99 -7.66 -4.50
C VAL A 186 25.35 -8.89 -5.29
N SER A 187 26.16 -9.78 -4.72
CA SER A 187 26.37 -11.14 -5.20
C SER A 187 25.56 -12.10 -4.35
N LEU A 188 24.85 -13.05 -4.99
CA LEU A 188 24.07 -14.08 -4.32
C LEU A 188 24.74 -15.44 -4.54
N GLU A 189 24.91 -16.17 -3.46
CA GLU A 189 25.26 -17.59 -3.46
C GLU A 189 24.06 -18.33 -2.87
N ILE A 190 23.61 -19.40 -3.53
CA ILE A 190 22.44 -20.18 -3.12
C ILE A 190 22.92 -21.63 -3.03
N ASP A 191 22.76 -22.26 -1.86
CA ASP A 191 23.04 -23.66 -1.59
C ASP A 191 21.81 -24.55 -1.83
#